data_2c2449b4c0036d3e27e6598858881c85
#
_entry.id   2c2449b4c0036d3e27e6598858881c85
#
_cell.length_a   1.000
_cell.length_b   1.000
_cell.length_c   1.000
_cell.angle_alpha   90.00
_cell.angle_beta   90.00
_cell.angle_gamma   90.00
#
_symmetry.space_group_name_H-M   'P 1'
#
loop_
_entity.id
_entity.type
_entity.pdbx_description
1 polymer ?
#
loop_
_entity_poly.entity_id
_entity_poly.type
_entity_poly.pdbx_seq_one_letter_code
_entity_poly.pdbx_strand_id
1 'polypeptide(L)'
;MGTHWPDEPDREPGAGERIYPPRPHSDVPPEAPPTADDRREATDRVTRMIITSGSSFELFAGLVGIVLAIAALAGYHPLQVAALATIAVGVALLAQGTTIAARWREATRIVDRERADVLGMTTEMFGGLATIVLGGLALAGVEPLTLLATAALVLGAALLLGGPAQPDLAEVTPAPTRRHWEVTRRIVRASSGVMVMGGVASVVLGVLAIAGAGPALALALTALLCVAAALMMAGGSLYARFAQRMS
;
A
#
# COMPACT_ATOMS: atom_id res chain seq x y z
N MET A 1 -26.88 23.28 -47.00
CA MET A 1 -25.53 22.75 -47.16
C MET A 1 -25.60 21.26 -46.94
N GLY A 2 -25.68 20.49 -48.04
CA GLY A 2 -25.81 19.03 -48.00
C GLY A 2 -24.42 18.40 -47.92
N THR A 3 -24.19 17.57 -46.93
CA THR A 3 -23.00 16.74 -46.83
C THR A 3 -23.18 15.47 -47.70
N HIS A 4 -22.45 15.47 -48.80
CA HIS A 4 -22.34 14.36 -49.72
C HIS A 4 -21.42 13.28 -49.10
N TRP A 5 -21.94 12.08 -48.88
CA TRP A 5 -21.13 10.92 -48.51
C TRP A 5 -20.58 10.28 -49.79
N PRO A 6 -19.30 9.89 -49.81
CA PRO A 6 -18.73 9.18 -50.95
C PRO A 6 -19.26 7.76 -51.05
N ASP A 7 -19.47 7.31 -52.30
CA ASP A 7 -19.99 6.01 -52.70
C ASP A 7 -19.18 4.84 -52.14
N GLU A 8 -19.90 3.82 -51.71
CA GLU A 8 -19.39 2.53 -51.23
C GLU A 8 -18.73 1.78 -52.42
N PRO A 9 -17.47 1.31 -52.30
CA PRO A 9 -16.85 0.55 -53.37
C PRO A 9 -17.50 -0.82 -53.56
N ASP A 10 -17.73 -1.19 -54.81
CA ASP A 10 -18.32 -2.43 -55.32
C ASP A 10 -17.76 -3.65 -54.59
N ARG A 11 -18.63 -4.47 -53.98
CA ARG A 11 -18.31 -5.80 -53.46
C ARG A 11 -18.06 -6.73 -54.64
N GLU A 12 -16.83 -7.23 -54.75
CA GLU A 12 -16.48 -8.31 -55.66
C GLU A 12 -17.31 -9.59 -55.35
N PRO A 13 -18.01 -10.17 -56.31
CA PRO A 13 -18.66 -11.45 -56.17
C PRO A 13 -17.63 -12.56 -56.45
N GLY A 14 -17.13 -13.23 -55.36
CA GLY A 14 -16.26 -14.36 -55.63
C GLY A 14 -15.37 -14.88 -54.52
N ALA A 15 -15.67 -14.63 -53.26
CA ALA A 15 -14.98 -15.32 -52.17
C ALA A 15 -15.75 -16.59 -51.79
N GLY A 16 -15.23 -17.73 -52.23
CA GLY A 16 -15.81 -19.06 -51.98
C GLY A 16 -16.20 -19.29 -50.54
N GLU A 17 -17.42 -19.74 -50.40
CA GLU A 17 -18.06 -20.20 -49.17
C GLU A 17 -17.16 -21.24 -48.47
N ARG A 18 -16.36 -20.79 -47.49
CA ARG A 18 -15.59 -21.70 -46.62
C ARG A 18 -16.60 -22.46 -45.80
N ILE A 19 -16.87 -23.71 -46.20
CA ILE A 19 -17.62 -24.68 -45.44
C ILE A 19 -16.81 -24.93 -44.16
N TYR A 20 -17.13 -24.19 -43.07
CA TYR A 20 -16.63 -24.52 -41.76
C TYR A 20 -17.28 -25.82 -41.31
N PRO A 21 -16.48 -26.82 -40.90
CA PRO A 21 -17.05 -28.01 -40.30
C PRO A 21 -17.93 -27.61 -39.13
N PRO A 22 -19.11 -28.26 -38.93
CA PRO A 22 -19.99 -27.95 -37.81
C PRO A 22 -19.16 -28.08 -36.53
N ARG A 23 -19.14 -27.00 -35.71
CA ARG A 23 -18.55 -27.03 -34.38
C ARG A 23 -19.22 -28.16 -33.62
N PRO A 24 -18.47 -29.05 -32.95
CA PRO A 24 -19.08 -30.03 -32.08
C PRO A 24 -19.90 -29.21 -31.04
N HIS A 25 -21.21 -29.47 -31.04
CA HIS A 25 -22.08 -28.94 -29.98
C HIS A 25 -21.54 -29.54 -28.69
N SER A 26 -20.85 -28.71 -27.88
CA SER A 26 -20.55 -29.06 -26.51
C SER A 26 -21.91 -29.06 -25.80
N ASP A 27 -22.43 -30.25 -25.50
CA ASP A 27 -23.62 -30.42 -24.65
C ASP A 27 -23.40 -29.94 -23.19
N VAL A 28 -22.43 -29.05 -22.99
CA VAL A 28 -22.23 -28.37 -21.72
C VAL A 28 -23.35 -27.33 -21.62
N PRO A 29 -24.31 -27.52 -20.71
CA PRO A 29 -25.35 -26.51 -20.48
C PRO A 29 -24.67 -25.16 -20.22
N PRO A 30 -25.19 -24.06 -20.74
CA PRO A 30 -24.64 -22.75 -20.43
C PRO A 30 -24.62 -22.59 -18.91
N GLU A 31 -23.42 -22.37 -18.37
CA GLU A 31 -23.21 -22.17 -16.94
C GLU A 31 -24.12 -21.03 -16.47
N ALA A 32 -24.98 -21.32 -15.52
CA ALA A 32 -25.93 -20.32 -15.01
C ALA A 32 -25.17 -19.09 -14.55
N PRO A 33 -25.62 -17.88 -14.87
CA PRO A 33 -24.94 -16.66 -14.45
C PRO A 33 -24.81 -16.66 -12.93
N PRO A 34 -23.63 -16.28 -12.39
CA PRO A 34 -23.33 -16.32 -10.96
C PRO A 34 -24.39 -15.53 -10.19
N THR A 35 -24.94 -16.15 -9.16
CA THR A 35 -25.94 -15.54 -8.28
C THR A 35 -25.37 -14.33 -7.54
N ALA A 36 -26.25 -13.51 -6.97
CA ALA A 36 -25.81 -12.38 -6.15
C ALA A 36 -24.96 -12.84 -4.95
N ASP A 37 -25.25 -14.03 -4.41
CA ASP A 37 -24.53 -14.62 -3.29
C ASP A 37 -23.15 -15.15 -3.72
N ASP A 38 -23.03 -15.77 -4.90
CA ASP A 38 -21.73 -16.19 -5.46
C ASP A 38 -20.80 -14.99 -5.68
N ARG A 39 -21.36 -13.87 -6.14
CA ARG A 39 -20.59 -12.63 -6.32
C ARG A 39 -20.14 -12.03 -4.99
N ARG A 40 -20.98 -12.09 -3.95
CA ARG A 40 -20.62 -11.65 -2.59
C ARG A 40 -19.51 -12.52 -2.01
N GLU A 41 -19.63 -13.85 -2.09
CA GLU A 41 -18.59 -14.76 -1.61
C GLU A 41 -17.26 -14.57 -2.33
N ALA A 42 -17.27 -14.39 -3.66
CA ALA A 42 -16.07 -14.10 -4.44
C ALA A 42 -15.42 -12.78 -3.99
N THR A 43 -16.23 -11.73 -3.78
CA THR A 43 -15.76 -10.43 -3.29
C THR A 43 -15.17 -10.55 -1.89
N ASP A 44 -15.83 -11.24 -0.97
CA ASP A 44 -15.35 -11.45 0.40
C ASP A 44 -14.04 -12.26 0.44
N ARG A 45 -13.91 -13.25 -0.44
CA ARG A 45 -12.68 -14.06 -0.55
C ARG A 45 -11.52 -13.22 -1.04
N VAL A 46 -11.72 -12.40 -2.08
CA VAL A 46 -10.71 -11.49 -2.61
C VAL A 46 -10.32 -10.45 -1.55
N THR A 47 -11.29 -9.85 -0.88
CA THR A 47 -11.05 -8.86 0.18
C THR A 47 -10.25 -9.46 1.34
N ARG A 48 -10.60 -10.66 1.81
CA ARG A 48 -9.81 -11.37 2.84
C ARG A 48 -8.38 -11.65 2.38
N MET A 49 -8.20 -12.10 1.14
CA MET A 49 -6.88 -12.37 0.58
C MET A 49 -6.04 -11.09 0.54
N ILE A 50 -6.58 -9.95 0.09
CA ILE A 50 -5.89 -8.66 0.05
C ILE A 50 -5.51 -8.20 1.45
N ILE A 51 -6.41 -8.30 2.43
CA ILE A 51 -6.15 -7.88 3.82
C ILE A 51 -5.06 -8.75 4.46
N THR A 52 -5.09 -10.05 4.25
CA THR A 52 -4.12 -10.98 4.86
C THR A 52 -2.74 -10.86 4.20
N SER A 53 -2.69 -10.80 2.87
CA SER A 53 -1.44 -10.65 2.13
C SER A 53 -0.81 -9.28 2.35
N GLY A 54 -1.61 -8.20 2.43
CA GLY A 54 -1.13 -6.84 2.65
C GLY A 54 -0.39 -6.69 3.99
N SER A 55 -0.96 -7.22 5.09
CA SER A 55 -0.33 -7.14 6.42
C SER A 55 0.97 -7.94 6.51
N SER A 56 1.03 -9.12 5.88
CA SER A 56 2.25 -9.93 5.83
C SER A 56 3.33 -9.27 4.99
N PHE A 57 2.93 -8.66 3.88
CA PHE A 57 3.83 -7.95 2.99
C PHE A 57 4.42 -6.70 3.65
N GLU A 58 3.61 -5.93 4.38
CA GLU A 58 4.04 -4.75 5.14
C GLU A 58 5.10 -5.11 6.19
N LEU A 59 4.85 -6.18 6.97
CA LEU A 59 5.80 -6.68 7.96
C LEU A 59 7.11 -7.11 7.30
N PHE A 60 7.04 -7.85 6.20
CA PHE A 60 8.21 -8.33 5.48
C PHE A 60 9.00 -7.18 4.87
N ALA A 61 8.34 -6.23 4.20
CA ALA A 61 8.99 -5.09 3.58
C ALA A 61 9.60 -4.13 4.63
N GLY A 62 8.94 -3.96 5.79
CA GLY A 62 9.50 -3.24 6.92
C GLY A 62 10.77 -3.90 7.46
N LEU A 63 10.76 -5.24 7.62
CA LEU A 63 11.94 -6.00 8.04
C LEU A 63 13.09 -5.87 7.04
N VAL A 64 12.82 -5.99 5.74
CA VAL A 64 13.83 -5.79 4.68
C VAL A 64 14.40 -4.37 4.75
N GLY A 65 13.56 -3.36 4.93
CA GLY A 65 13.97 -1.97 5.12
C GLY A 65 14.93 -1.80 6.29
N ILE A 66 14.65 -2.44 7.45
CA ILE A 66 15.53 -2.41 8.63
C ILE A 66 16.89 -3.06 8.31
N VAL A 67 16.89 -4.26 7.75
CA VAL A 67 18.11 -5.00 7.43
C VAL A 67 19.01 -4.20 6.46
N LEU A 68 18.42 -3.64 5.42
CA LEU A 68 19.14 -2.82 4.45
C LEU A 68 19.67 -1.52 5.08
N ALA A 69 18.88 -0.83 5.91
CA ALA A 69 19.33 0.37 6.58
C ALA A 69 20.50 0.10 7.54
N ILE A 70 20.46 -1.01 8.28
CA ILE A 70 21.59 -1.44 9.13
C ILE A 70 22.82 -1.78 8.29
N ALA A 71 22.67 -2.49 7.17
CA ALA A 71 23.78 -2.81 6.27
C ALA A 71 24.43 -1.55 5.69
N ALA A 72 23.63 -0.55 5.32
CA ALA A 72 24.12 0.74 4.85
C ALA A 72 24.86 1.52 5.95
N LEU A 73 24.36 1.51 7.19
CA LEU A 73 25.01 2.11 8.35
C LEU A 73 26.34 1.40 8.70
N ALA A 74 26.40 0.08 8.47
CA ALA A 74 27.63 -0.70 8.62
C ALA A 74 28.67 -0.42 7.52
N GLY A 75 28.36 0.43 6.54
CA GLY A 75 29.25 0.84 5.46
C GLY A 75 29.25 -0.06 4.23
N TYR A 76 28.30 -1.00 4.12
CA TYR A 76 28.19 -1.85 2.93
C TYR A 76 27.45 -1.10 1.82
N HIS A 77 28.19 -0.66 0.77
CA HIS A 77 27.66 0.13 -0.35
C HIS A 77 26.62 1.18 0.09
N PRO A 78 26.99 2.12 0.97
CA PRO A 78 26.03 2.85 1.82
C PRO A 78 24.96 3.61 1.05
N LEU A 79 25.28 4.23 -0.08
CA LEU A 79 24.32 4.99 -0.88
C LEU A 79 23.34 4.09 -1.64
N GLN A 80 23.83 3.01 -2.26
CA GLN A 80 23.00 2.08 -3.03
C GLN A 80 22.04 1.30 -2.11
N VAL A 81 22.59 0.80 -0.99
CA VAL A 81 21.79 0.04 -0.02
C VAL A 81 20.80 0.96 0.68
N ALA A 82 21.13 2.22 0.96
CA ALA A 82 20.21 3.23 1.47
C ALA A 82 19.06 3.50 0.47
N ALA A 83 19.37 3.62 -0.81
CA ALA A 83 18.38 3.82 -1.85
C ALA A 83 17.43 2.60 -1.97
N LEU A 84 17.97 1.37 -1.90
CA LEU A 84 17.17 0.15 -1.88
C LEU A 84 16.29 0.06 -0.62
N ALA A 85 16.82 0.44 0.56
CA ALA A 85 16.05 0.51 1.80
C ALA A 85 14.90 1.50 1.67
N THR A 86 15.15 2.66 1.07
CA THR A 86 14.13 3.69 0.81
C THR A 86 13.02 3.17 -0.09
N ILE A 87 13.35 2.46 -1.18
CA ILE A 87 12.39 1.83 -2.06
C ILE A 87 11.57 0.78 -1.29
N ALA A 88 12.20 -0.10 -0.51
CA ALA A 88 11.53 -1.13 0.25
C ALA A 88 10.53 -0.56 1.25
N VAL A 89 10.91 0.49 1.98
CA VAL A 89 10.01 1.19 2.92
C VAL A 89 8.89 1.91 2.18
N GLY A 90 9.16 2.52 1.03
CA GLY A 90 8.14 3.14 0.18
C GLY A 90 7.10 2.13 -0.32
N VAL A 91 7.54 0.94 -0.72
CA VAL A 91 6.65 -0.15 -1.13
C VAL A 91 5.81 -0.66 0.06
N ALA A 92 6.39 -0.76 1.27
CA ALA A 92 5.65 -1.10 2.48
C ALA A 92 4.53 -0.09 2.78
N LEU A 93 4.83 1.20 2.71
CA LEU A 93 3.87 2.27 2.93
C LEU A 93 2.76 2.27 1.87
N LEU A 94 3.10 2.00 0.62
CA LEU A 94 2.12 1.88 -0.47
C LEU A 94 1.18 0.69 -0.26
N ALA A 95 1.70 -0.46 0.18
CA ALA A 95 0.91 -1.63 0.53
C ALA A 95 -0.03 -1.34 1.71
N GLN A 96 0.42 -0.60 2.72
CA GLN A 96 -0.40 -0.15 3.84
C GLN A 96 -1.57 0.72 3.36
N GLY A 97 -1.32 1.73 2.54
CA GLY A 97 -2.36 2.58 1.98
C GLY A 97 -3.42 1.80 1.19
N THR A 98 -3.02 0.77 0.42
CA THR A 98 -3.96 -0.07 -0.32
C THR A 98 -4.83 -0.95 0.59
N THR A 99 -4.28 -1.48 1.68
CA THR A 99 -5.05 -2.28 2.65
C THR A 99 -6.06 -1.43 3.42
N ILE A 100 -5.70 -0.21 3.76
CA ILE A 100 -6.61 0.78 4.34
C ILE A 100 -7.73 1.10 3.34
N ALA A 101 -7.40 1.34 2.07
CA ALA A 101 -8.37 1.57 1.00
C ALA A 101 -9.39 0.45 0.84
N ALA A 102 -8.93 -0.80 0.87
CA ALA A 102 -9.81 -1.95 0.75
C ALA A 102 -10.81 -2.06 1.92
N ARG A 103 -10.34 -1.80 3.15
CA ARG A 103 -11.18 -1.80 4.36
C ARG A 103 -12.23 -0.69 4.35
N TRP A 104 -11.86 0.50 3.86
CA TRP A 104 -12.79 1.62 3.74
C TRP A 104 -13.91 1.36 2.75
N ARG A 105 -13.62 0.77 1.60
CA ARG A 105 -14.65 0.38 0.63
C ARG A 105 -15.68 -0.59 1.21
N GLU A 106 -15.27 -1.42 2.15
CA GLU A 106 -16.15 -2.36 2.83
C GLU A 106 -16.98 -1.65 3.91
N ALA A 107 -16.40 -0.73 4.66
CA ALA A 107 -17.06 0.04 5.72
C ALA A 107 -18.02 1.11 5.16
N THR A 108 -17.70 1.80 4.07
CA THR A 108 -18.54 2.84 3.46
C THR A 108 -19.75 2.31 2.71
N ARG A 109 -19.82 1.00 2.42
CA ARG A 109 -21.09 0.39 1.98
C ARG A 109 -22.19 0.48 3.04
N ILE A 110 -21.85 0.80 4.27
CA ILE A 110 -22.76 0.79 5.43
C ILE A 110 -23.06 2.21 5.97
N VAL A 111 -22.21 3.21 5.73
CA VAL A 111 -22.34 4.57 6.32
C VAL A 111 -21.81 5.65 5.38
N ASP A 112 -22.64 6.66 5.11
CA ASP A 112 -22.28 7.91 4.41
C ASP A 112 -21.30 8.78 5.23
N ARG A 113 -20.02 8.46 5.22
CA ARG A 113 -18.95 9.28 5.82
C ARG A 113 -17.92 9.68 4.78
N GLU A 114 -18.16 10.84 4.18
CA GLU A 114 -17.56 11.23 2.90
C GLU A 114 -16.25 12.04 2.98
N ARG A 115 -15.72 12.52 4.11
CA ARG A 115 -14.69 13.57 4.03
C ARG A 115 -13.39 13.43 4.81
N ALA A 116 -13.34 12.83 5.97
CA ALA A 116 -12.12 12.87 6.81
C ALA A 116 -11.05 11.83 6.40
N ASP A 117 -11.47 10.74 5.80
CA ASP A 117 -10.65 9.53 5.69
C ASP A 117 -9.97 9.35 4.33
N VAL A 118 -10.46 10.08 3.30
CA VAL A 118 -9.84 10.09 1.96
C VAL A 118 -8.44 10.75 2.02
N LEU A 119 -8.23 11.73 2.90
CA LEU A 119 -6.95 12.41 3.02
C LEU A 119 -5.84 11.53 3.60
N GLY A 120 -6.11 10.74 4.65
CA GLY A 120 -5.13 9.83 5.24
C GLY A 120 -4.71 8.73 4.28
N MET A 121 -5.67 8.14 3.58
CA MET A 121 -5.47 7.07 2.62
C MET A 121 -4.68 7.51 1.38
N THR A 122 -4.98 8.70 0.87
CA THR A 122 -4.27 9.28 -0.27
C THR A 122 -2.84 9.68 0.09
N THR A 123 -2.60 10.20 1.30
CA THR A 123 -1.25 10.62 1.74
C THR A 123 -0.28 9.46 1.89
N GLU A 124 -0.69 8.31 2.44
CA GLU A 124 0.16 7.12 2.53
C GLU A 124 0.50 6.56 1.15
N MET A 125 -0.47 6.50 0.23
CA MET A 125 -0.22 6.06 -1.14
C MET A 125 0.73 7.00 -1.89
N PHE A 126 0.49 8.31 -1.84
CA PHE A 126 1.35 9.30 -2.48
C PHE A 126 2.72 9.36 -1.83
N GLY A 127 2.80 9.28 -0.50
CA GLY A 127 4.05 9.22 0.23
C GLY A 127 4.89 8.00 -0.14
N GLY A 128 4.27 6.81 -0.21
CA GLY A 128 4.92 5.58 -0.66
C GLY A 128 5.44 5.68 -2.09
N LEU A 129 4.60 6.15 -3.03
CA LEU A 129 4.99 6.32 -4.42
C LEU A 129 6.13 7.34 -4.58
N ALA A 130 6.01 8.51 -3.95
CA ALA A 130 7.05 9.54 -3.99
C ALA A 130 8.38 9.00 -3.45
N THR A 131 8.35 8.22 -2.37
CA THR A 131 9.54 7.62 -1.76
C THR A 131 10.19 6.60 -2.69
N ILE A 132 9.40 5.78 -3.41
CA ILE A 132 9.92 4.84 -4.42
C ILE A 132 10.63 5.60 -5.54
N VAL A 133 10.03 6.68 -6.03
CA VAL A 133 10.63 7.52 -7.08
C VAL A 133 11.92 8.17 -6.60
N LEU A 134 11.93 8.76 -5.39
CA LEU A 134 13.12 9.39 -4.80
C LEU A 134 14.24 8.38 -4.57
N GLY A 135 13.90 7.17 -4.07
CA GLY A 135 14.86 6.08 -3.91
C GLY A 135 15.43 5.59 -5.25
N GLY A 136 14.59 5.48 -6.28
CA GLY A 136 15.01 5.11 -7.63
C GLY A 136 15.96 6.13 -8.25
N LEU A 137 15.68 7.42 -8.10
CA LEU A 137 16.58 8.51 -8.57
C LEU A 137 17.89 8.53 -7.78
N ALA A 138 17.85 8.32 -6.47
CA ALA A 138 19.05 8.19 -5.64
C ALA A 138 19.90 6.99 -6.06
N LEU A 139 19.29 5.86 -6.41
CA LEU A 139 19.96 4.67 -6.92
C LEU A 139 20.61 4.93 -8.29
N ALA A 140 19.97 5.75 -9.13
CA ALA A 140 20.52 6.21 -10.41
C ALA A 140 21.67 7.22 -10.26
N GLY A 141 22.00 7.63 -9.03
CA GLY A 141 23.12 8.54 -8.73
C GLY A 141 22.77 10.02 -8.82
N VAL A 142 21.49 10.39 -8.92
CA VAL A 142 21.06 11.79 -8.94
C VAL A 142 20.99 12.30 -7.50
N GLU A 143 21.92 13.18 -7.11
CA GLU A 143 21.95 13.84 -5.78
C GLU A 143 21.51 12.93 -4.62
N PRO A 144 22.16 11.74 -4.42
CA PRO A 144 21.60 10.68 -3.60
C PRO A 144 21.36 11.11 -2.15
N LEU A 145 22.21 11.94 -1.55
CA LEU A 145 22.06 12.39 -0.17
C LEU A 145 20.83 13.28 0.02
N THR A 146 20.62 14.22 -0.91
CA THR A 146 19.47 15.13 -0.88
C THR A 146 18.18 14.37 -1.07
N LEU A 147 18.15 13.43 -2.03
CA LEU A 147 16.96 12.62 -2.32
C LEU A 147 16.62 11.68 -1.16
N LEU A 148 17.60 11.06 -0.51
CA LEU A 148 17.38 10.20 0.65
C LEU A 148 16.85 10.99 1.85
N ALA A 149 17.39 12.18 2.11
CA ALA A 149 16.89 13.07 3.16
C ALA A 149 15.45 13.57 2.86
N THR A 150 15.18 13.91 1.60
CA THR A 150 13.82 14.29 1.15
C THR A 150 12.85 13.11 1.28
N ALA A 151 13.28 11.90 0.93
CA ALA A 151 12.48 10.69 1.11
C ALA A 151 12.12 10.45 2.58
N ALA A 152 13.07 10.67 3.51
CA ALA A 152 12.82 10.59 4.94
C ALA A 152 11.76 11.59 5.41
N LEU A 153 11.79 12.83 4.89
CA LEU A 153 10.75 13.84 5.16
C LEU A 153 9.38 13.40 4.64
N VAL A 154 9.31 12.93 3.41
CA VAL A 154 8.06 12.48 2.77
C VAL A 154 7.45 11.31 3.53
N LEU A 155 8.28 10.31 3.89
CA LEU A 155 7.86 9.16 4.70
C LEU A 155 7.32 9.60 6.07
N GLY A 156 8.06 10.48 6.75
CA GLY A 156 7.66 10.99 8.05
C GLY A 156 6.35 11.75 7.98
N ALA A 157 6.18 12.63 6.99
CA ALA A 157 4.94 13.37 6.76
C ALA A 157 3.77 12.43 6.45
N ALA A 158 3.97 11.42 5.62
CA ALA A 158 2.94 10.44 5.28
C ALA A 158 2.46 9.66 6.52
N LEU A 159 3.38 9.23 7.39
CA LEU A 159 3.03 8.56 8.65
C LEU A 159 2.31 9.49 9.65
N LEU A 160 2.68 10.77 9.70
CA LEU A 160 2.02 11.75 10.57
C LEU A 160 0.58 12.01 10.15
N LEU A 161 0.33 12.06 8.85
CA LEU A 161 -1.00 12.32 8.29
C LEU A 161 -1.87 11.06 8.25
N GLY A 162 -1.29 9.89 8.02
CA GLY A 162 -1.99 8.61 7.96
C GLY A 162 -2.23 7.96 9.33
N GLY A 163 -1.33 8.16 10.30
CA GLY A 163 -1.41 7.54 11.63
C GLY A 163 -2.71 7.80 12.40
N PRO A 164 -3.27 9.02 12.42
CA PRO A 164 -4.53 9.32 13.10
C PRO A 164 -5.77 8.63 12.53
N ALA A 165 -5.76 8.23 11.26
CA ALA A 165 -6.91 7.60 10.59
C ALA A 165 -7.14 6.13 11.01
N GLN A 166 -6.15 5.45 11.60
CA GLN A 166 -6.22 4.03 11.94
C GLN A 166 -7.16 3.69 13.12
N PRO A 167 -7.27 4.48 14.20
CA PRO A 167 -8.19 4.20 15.31
C PRO A 167 -9.66 4.18 14.90
N ASP A 168 -10.06 5.05 13.98
CA ASP A 168 -11.45 5.17 13.52
C ASP A 168 -11.91 3.91 12.76
N LEU A 169 -10.99 3.27 12.03
CA LEU A 169 -11.24 1.98 11.36
C LEU A 169 -11.48 0.82 12.33
N ALA A 170 -10.88 0.88 13.52
CA ALA A 170 -11.09 -0.13 14.55
C ALA A 170 -12.48 -0.04 15.20
N GLU A 171 -13.09 1.14 15.20
CA GLU A 171 -14.42 1.37 15.78
C GLU A 171 -15.56 0.86 14.89
N VAL A 172 -15.35 0.77 13.58
CA VAL A 172 -16.34 0.30 12.61
C VAL A 172 -16.41 -1.23 12.53
N THR A 173 -15.41 -1.95 13.06
CA THR A 173 -15.39 -3.42 12.98
C THR A 173 -16.13 -4.04 14.17
N PRO A 174 -17.26 -4.78 13.96
CA PRO A 174 -18.00 -5.39 15.06
C PRO A 174 -17.13 -6.43 15.79
N ALA A 175 -16.94 -6.23 17.10
CA ALA A 175 -16.19 -7.15 17.93
C ALA A 175 -17.14 -8.15 18.63
N PRO A 176 -16.80 -9.45 18.68
CA PRO A 176 -17.68 -10.48 19.23
C PRO A 176 -17.89 -10.40 20.75
N THR A 177 -17.03 -9.72 21.51
CA THR A 177 -17.16 -9.56 22.97
C THR A 177 -16.53 -8.28 23.49
N ARG A 178 -17.09 -7.69 24.59
CA ARG A 178 -16.57 -6.47 25.26
C ARG A 178 -15.09 -6.57 25.65
N ARG A 179 -14.64 -7.72 26.15
CA ARG A 179 -13.27 -7.93 26.60
C ARG A 179 -12.24 -7.91 25.47
N HIS A 180 -12.59 -8.46 24.30
CA HIS A 180 -11.77 -8.39 23.09
C HIS A 180 -11.69 -6.98 22.53
N TRP A 181 -12.74 -6.18 22.71
CA TRP A 181 -12.80 -4.79 22.29
C TRP A 181 -11.79 -3.89 23.03
N GLU A 182 -11.67 -4.01 24.35
CA GLU A 182 -10.74 -3.19 25.12
C GLU A 182 -9.27 -3.48 24.79
N VAL A 183 -8.91 -4.75 24.65
CA VAL A 183 -7.55 -5.16 24.27
C VAL A 183 -7.24 -4.68 22.85
N THR A 184 -8.17 -4.86 21.92
CA THR A 184 -8.04 -4.41 20.53
C THR A 184 -7.83 -2.89 20.45
N ARG A 185 -8.63 -2.11 21.16
CA ARG A 185 -8.54 -0.66 21.20
C ARG A 185 -7.21 -0.17 21.78
N ARG A 186 -6.68 -0.81 22.81
CA ARG A 186 -5.36 -0.50 23.37
C ARG A 186 -4.22 -0.77 22.39
N ILE A 187 -4.24 -1.90 21.68
CA ILE A 187 -3.21 -2.26 20.69
C ILE A 187 -3.24 -1.31 19.50
N VAL A 188 -4.42 -0.93 19.00
CA VAL A 188 -4.54 0.01 17.87
C VAL A 188 -4.07 1.41 18.26
N ARG A 189 -4.43 1.89 19.45
CA ARG A 189 -3.92 3.18 19.94
C ARG A 189 -2.41 3.16 20.14
N ALA A 190 -1.85 2.06 20.63
CA ALA A 190 -0.40 1.91 20.76
C ALA A 190 0.31 1.93 19.41
N SER A 191 -0.23 1.21 18.40
CA SER A 191 0.37 1.18 17.06
C SER A 191 0.29 2.54 16.35
N SER A 192 -0.82 3.27 16.46
CA SER A 192 -0.93 4.63 15.90
C SER A 192 0.03 5.60 16.60
N GLY A 193 0.22 5.48 17.91
CA GLY A 193 1.20 6.28 18.66
C GLY A 193 2.63 6.06 18.16
N VAL A 194 3.02 4.80 17.90
CA VAL A 194 4.34 4.46 17.35
C VAL A 194 4.52 5.03 15.93
N MET A 195 3.49 4.99 15.10
CA MET A 195 3.55 5.61 13.76
C MET A 195 3.75 7.12 13.82
N VAL A 196 3.01 7.81 14.67
CA VAL A 196 3.18 9.25 14.86
C VAL A 196 4.58 9.57 15.37
N MET A 197 5.08 8.83 16.37
CA MET A 197 6.45 9.02 16.89
C MET A 197 7.51 8.76 15.84
N GLY A 198 7.38 7.67 15.06
CA GLY A 198 8.27 7.36 13.94
C GLY A 198 8.23 8.43 12.85
N GLY A 199 7.03 8.94 12.55
CA GLY A 199 6.83 10.03 11.61
C GLY A 199 7.51 11.33 12.06
N VAL A 200 7.31 11.76 13.34
CA VAL A 200 7.99 12.94 13.92
C VAL A 200 9.50 12.77 13.87
N ALA A 201 10.03 11.62 14.32
CA ALA A 201 11.46 11.34 14.30
C ALA A 201 12.03 11.44 12.88
N SER A 202 11.33 10.86 11.89
CA SER A 202 11.74 10.89 10.50
C SER A 202 11.75 12.31 9.90
N VAL A 203 10.72 13.12 10.19
CA VAL A 203 10.69 14.52 9.75
C VAL A 203 11.85 15.31 10.36
N VAL A 204 12.04 15.20 11.67
CA VAL A 204 13.15 15.92 12.36
C VAL A 204 14.50 15.52 11.79
N LEU A 205 14.78 14.24 11.67
CA LEU A 205 16.03 13.73 11.13
C LEU A 205 16.22 14.11 9.66
N GLY A 206 15.17 14.07 8.85
CA GLY A 206 15.21 14.52 7.46
C GLY A 206 15.52 16.01 7.32
N VAL A 207 14.90 16.87 8.16
CA VAL A 207 15.22 18.30 8.21
C VAL A 207 16.67 18.53 8.62
N LEU A 208 17.17 17.85 9.66
CA LEU A 208 18.54 17.95 10.11
C LEU A 208 19.54 17.50 9.03
N ALA A 209 19.20 16.45 8.28
CA ALA A 209 20.02 15.97 7.17
C ALA A 209 20.12 17.00 6.04
N ILE A 210 19.02 17.65 5.67
CA ILE A 210 19.00 18.70 4.63
C ILE A 210 19.68 19.98 5.13
N ALA A 211 19.51 20.32 6.40
CA ALA A 211 20.16 21.48 7.01
C ALA A 211 21.66 21.31 7.23
N GLY A 212 22.23 20.13 6.98
CA GLY A 212 23.64 19.85 7.18
C GLY A 212 24.06 19.81 8.65
N ALA A 213 23.11 19.56 9.58
CA ALA A 213 23.34 19.53 11.01
C ALA A 213 24.10 18.28 11.51
N GLY A 214 24.59 17.43 10.57
CA GLY A 214 25.34 16.22 10.86
C GLY A 214 25.57 15.38 9.62
N PRO A 215 26.06 14.14 9.75
CA PRO A 215 26.26 13.24 8.61
C PRO A 215 24.94 12.89 7.95
N ALA A 216 24.62 13.56 6.84
CA ALA A 216 23.31 13.48 6.18
C ALA A 216 22.84 12.04 5.91
N LEU A 217 23.75 11.16 5.48
CA LEU A 217 23.45 9.75 5.24
C LEU A 217 23.03 9.02 6.52
N ALA A 218 23.75 9.22 7.62
CA ALA A 218 23.43 8.57 8.90
C ALA A 218 22.09 9.06 9.44
N LEU A 219 21.77 10.36 9.32
CA LEU A 219 20.50 10.93 9.72
C LEU A 219 19.35 10.36 8.88
N ALA A 220 19.51 10.30 7.55
CA ALA A 220 18.51 9.72 6.65
C ALA A 220 18.29 8.23 6.92
N LEU A 221 19.34 7.46 7.14
CA LEU A 221 19.23 6.02 7.47
C LEU A 221 18.57 5.78 8.83
N THR A 222 18.88 6.63 9.83
CA THR A 222 18.22 6.55 11.15
C THR A 222 16.74 6.88 11.02
N ALA A 223 16.38 7.86 10.21
CA ALA A 223 14.98 8.17 9.89
C ALA A 223 14.27 6.98 9.25
N LEU A 224 14.91 6.35 8.26
CA LEU A 224 14.39 5.14 7.62
C LEU A 224 14.19 3.99 8.60
N LEU A 225 15.11 3.78 9.54
CA LEU A 225 15.00 2.78 10.61
C LEU A 225 13.78 3.05 11.50
N CYS A 226 13.56 4.30 11.91
CA CYS A 226 12.39 4.68 12.72
C CYS A 226 11.08 4.39 11.97
N VAL A 227 11.00 4.75 10.69
CA VAL A 227 9.83 4.48 9.85
C VAL A 227 9.63 2.99 9.64
N ALA A 228 10.67 2.24 9.25
CA ALA A 228 10.59 0.81 9.00
C ALA A 228 10.17 0.03 10.26
N ALA A 229 10.68 0.42 11.44
CA ALA A 229 10.27 -0.14 12.73
C ALA A 229 8.80 0.16 13.05
N ALA A 230 8.34 1.38 12.79
CA ALA A 230 6.94 1.76 12.99
C ALA A 230 6.00 0.93 12.07
N LEU A 231 6.36 0.76 10.80
CA LEU A 231 5.62 -0.07 9.84
C LEU A 231 5.61 -1.54 10.25
N MET A 232 6.75 -2.08 10.66
CA MET A 232 6.84 -3.48 11.14
C MET A 232 5.94 -3.72 12.36
N MET A 233 5.90 -2.79 13.30
CA MET A 233 5.03 -2.90 14.48
C MET A 233 3.54 -2.81 14.11
N ALA A 234 3.20 -1.97 13.15
CA ALA A 234 1.84 -1.86 12.63
C ALA A 234 1.38 -3.16 11.93
N GLY A 235 2.16 -3.68 10.99
CA GLY A 235 1.89 -4.92 10.28
C GLY A 235 1.86 -6.14 11.23
N GLY A 236 2.80 -6.22 12.17
CA GLY A 236 2.88 -7.30 13.17
C GLY A 236 1.66 -7.37 14.09
N SER A 237 1.11 -6.23 14.50
CA SER A 237 -0.10 -6.16 15.33
C SER A 237 -1.33 -6.76 14.63
N LEU A 238 -1.41 -6.64 13.33
CA LEU A 238 -2.48 -7.19 12.50
C LEU A 238 -2.31 -8.71 12.31
N TYR A 239 -1.09 -9.16 12.05
CA TYR A 239 -0.78 -10.58 11.89
C TYR A 239 -1.11 -11.38 13.15
N ALA A 240 -0.75 -10.90 14.33
CA ALA A 240 -1.04 -11.55 15.62
C ALA A 240 -2.56 -11.79 15.83
N ARG A 241 -3.41 -10.89 15.35
CA ARG A 241 -4.88 -11.03 15.43
C ARG A 241 -5.42 -12.15 14.54
N PHE A 242 -4.84 -12.32 13.35
CA PHE A 242 -5.25 -13.38 12.44
C PHE A 242 -4.83 -14.76 12.96
N ALA A 243 -3.62 -14.88 13.50
CA ALA A 243 -3.14 -16.12 14.09
C ALA A 243 -4.03 -16.62 15.26
N GLN A 244 -4.52 -15.69 16.10
CA GLN A 244 -5.44 -16.01 17.20
C GLN A 244 -6.86 -16.43 16.76
N ARG A 245 -7.27 -16.14 15.53
CA ARG A 245 -8.57 -16.58 14.99
C ARG A 245 -8.54 -17.97 14.36
N MET A 246 -7.34 -18.48 14.07
CA MET A 246 -7.15 -19.79 13.45
C MET A 246 -6.80 -20.88 14.48
N SER A 247 -6.47 -20.51 15.72
CA SER A 247 -6.28 -21.42 16.86
C SER A 247 -7.57 -21.56 17.69
#